data_026731482c3ef269802edeb5552934a4
#
_entry.id   026731482c3ef269802edeb5552934a4
#
_cell.length_a   1.000
_cell.length_b   1.000
_cell.length_c   1.000
_cell.angle_alpha   90.00
_cell.angle_beta   90.00
_cell.angle_gamma   90.00
#
_symmetry.space_group_name_H-M   'P 1'
#
loop_
_entity.id
_entity.type
_entity.pdbx_description
1 polymer ?
#
loop_
_entity_poly.entity_id
_entity_poly.type
_entity_poly.pdbx_seq_one_letter_code
_entity_poly.pdbx_strand_id
1 'polypeptide(L)'
;MQIWQAIVLGAIQGFTEFLPVSSSGHLILAGRWLGVKESSLFFSVMLHLGTLIPVLIVFWKDIIDLFKKPFNKLGLLILATVPAGIVGLTATKLIDLDSLFGSVSYLLGLAFILTAIELLLLQRLQKRKNLSTPLGVKSSLLMGVGQALAVFPGLSRSGTTLFFGGLSGISRENGARFTFLMSVPIILSAVFLEGVECIKLGQTANTYTVATLFGVITSMVTGYVAIKGMLSVIKKANYKWFSLYLLALGVISFIGGV
;
A
#
# COMPACT_ATOMS: atom_id res chain seq x y z
N MET A 1 10.95 9.37 -19.63
CA MET A 1 9.61 8.71 -19.53
C MET A 1 8.61 9.46 -20.39
N GLN A 2 7.83 8.75 -21.18
CA GLN A 2 6.78 9.34 -22.05
C GLN A 2 5.48 9.53 -21.25
N ILE A 3 4.59 10.44 -21.71
CA ILE A 3 3.31 10.74 -21.00
C ILE A 3 2.44 9.50 -20.85
N TRP A 4 2.32 8.67 -21.89
CA TRP A 4 1.52 7.43 -21.80
C TRP A 4 2.07 6.43 -20.77
N GLN A 5 3.40 6.34 -20.62
CA GLN A 5 4.02 5.50 -19.57
C GLN A 5 3.65 6.01 -18.18
N ALA A 6 3.69 7.34 -17.98
CA ALA A 6 3.30 7.97 -16.73
C ALA A 6 1.82 7.73 -16.41
N ILE A 7 0.93 7.79 -17.41
CA ILE A 7 -0.51 7.49 -17.26
C ILE A 7 -0.69 6.03 -16.83
N VAL A 8 -0.01 5.08 -17.49
CA VAL A 8 -0.12 3.66 -17.17
C VAL A 8 0.39 3.38 -15.76
N LEU A 9 1.58 3.89 -15.39
CA LEU A 9 2.14 3.73 -14.05
C LEU A 9 1.27 4.41 -12.99
N GLY A 10 0.71 5.59 -13.29
CA GLY A 10 -0.25 6.28 -12.42
C GLY A 10 -1.52 5.45 -12.19
N ALA A 11 -2.06 4.84 -13.25
CA ALA A 11 -3.22 3.95 -13.13
C ALA A 11 -2.90 2.71 -12.28
N ILE A 12 -1.76 2.07 -12.51
CA ILE A 12 -1.28 0.94 -11.72
C ILE A 12 -1.15 1.35 -10.26
N GLN A 13 -0.45 2.45 -9.96
CA GLN A 13 -0.30 2.95 -8.59
C GLN A 13 -1.66 3.17 -7.93
N GLY A 14 -2.56 3.92 -8.57
CA GLY A 14 -3.84 4.25 -7.97
C GLY A 14 -4.71 3.02 -7.67
N PHE A 15 -4.78 2.06 -8.59
CA PHE A 15 -5.52 0.84 -8.35
C PHE A 15 -4.87 -0.02 -7.27
N THR A 16 -3.57 -0.26 -7.37
CA THR A 16 -2.89 -1.26 -6.53
C THR A 16 -2.53 -0.76 -5.14
N GLU A 17 -2.51 0.56 -4.90
CA GLU A 17 -2.25 1.14 -3.58
C GLU A 17 -3.31 0.74 -2.54
N PHE A 18 -4.57 0.66 -2.96
CA PHE A 18 -5.69 0.37 -2.07
C PHE A 18 -6.26 -1.03 -2.22
N LEU A 19 -6.09 -1.65 -3.38
CA LEU A 19 -6.39 -3.07 -3.56
C LEU A 19 -5.32 -3.91 -2.84
N PRO A 20 -5.67 -5.09 -2.34
CA PRO A 20 -4.74 -5.91 -1.56
C PRO A 20 -3.80 -6.70 -2.48
N VAL A 21 -3.04 -5.99 -3.35
CA VAL A 21 -2.22 -6.62 -4.41
C VAL A 21 -0.79 -6.09 -4.50
N SER A 22 -0.38 -5.17 -3.63
CA SER A 22 0.96 -4.54 -3.60
C SER A 22 1.26 -3.59 -4.76
N SER A 23 1.21 -2.29 -4.49
CA SER A 23 1.54 -1.24 -5.47
C SER A 23 3.02 -1.24 -5.85
N SER A 24 3.93 -1.34 -4.88
CA SER A 24 5.38 -1.38 -5.13
C SER A 24 5.78 -2.52 -6.05
N GLY A 25 5.27 -3.73 -5.78
CA GLY A 25 5.55 -4.88 -6.64
C GLY A 25 5.05 -4.69 -8.07
N HIS A 26 3.86 -4.13 -8.24
CA HIS A 26 3.31 -3.86 -9.58
C HIS A 26 4.07 -2.77 -10.31
N LEU A 27 4.50 -1.72 -9.63
CA LEU A 27 5.31 -0.67 -10.25
C LEU A 27 6.67 -1.19 -10.70
N ILE A 28 7.33 -2.07 -9.91
CA ILE A 28 8.58 -2.71 -10.31
C ILE A 28 8.38 -3.52 -11.59
N LEU A 29 7.37 -4.40 -11.64
CA LEU A 29 7.09 -5.21 -12.83
C LEU A 29 6.71 -4.35 -14.04
N ALA A 30 5.79 -3.42 -13.86
CA ALA A 30 5.32 -2.55 -14.94
C ALA A 30 6.44 -1.64 -15.46
N GLY A 31 7.29 -1.11 -14.58
CA GLY A 31 8.45 -0.32 -14.97
C GLY A 31 9.38 -1.10 -15.91
N ARG A 32 9.66 -2.37 -15.58
CA ARG A 32 10.47 -3.27 -16.43
C ARG A 32 9.82 -3.53 -17.77
N TRP A 33 8.55 -3.93 -17.78
CA TRP A 33 7.82 -4.26 -19.03
C TRP A 33 7.65 -3.03 -19.94
N LEU A 34 7.54 -1.85 -19.37
CA LEU A 34 7.47 -0.60 -20.13
C LEU A 34 8.83 -0.05 -20.56
N GLY A 35 9.94 -0.72 -20.18
CA GLY A 35 11.29 -0.25 -20.47
C GLY A 35 11.64 1.09 -19.80
N VAL A 36 10.95 1.42 -18.71
CA VAL A 36 11.26 2.58 -17.88
C VAL A 36 12.42 2.20 -16.97
N LYS A 37 13.64 2.52 -17.43
CA LYS A 37 14.90 2.08 -16.82
C LYS A 37 15.10 2.52 -15.36
N GLU A 38 14.45 3.57 -14.93
CA GLU A 38 14.27 3.98 -13.53
C GLU A 38 13.11 4.97 -13.51
N SER A 39 12.00 4.65 -12.86
CA SER A 39 11.10 5.71 -12.44
C SER A 39 11.88 6.53 -11.43
N SER A 40 12.12 7.83 -11.72
CA SER A 40 12.83 8.66 -10.76
C SER A 40 12.11 8.57 -9.42
N LEU A 41 12.89 8.56 -8.33
CA LEU A 41 12.34 8.59 -6.97
C LEU A 41 11.28 9.70 -6.84
N PHE A 42 11.53 10.85 -7.47
CA PHE A 42 10.59 11.97 -7.56
C PHE A 42 9.22 11.55 -8.16
N PHE A 43 9.22 10.78 -9.25
CA PHE A 43 7.97 10.34 -9.89
C PHE A 43 7.19 9.39 -8.97
N SER A 44 7.86 8.45 -8.30
CA SER A 44 7.24 7.56 -7.32
C SER A 44 6.58 8.34 -6.18
N VAL A 45 7.32 9.29 -5.59
CA VAL A 45 6.79 10.20 -4.55
C VAL A 45 5.53 10.90 -4.99
N MET A 46 5.55 11.44 -6.22
CA MET A 46 4.42 12.19 -6.76
C MET A 46 3.20 11.29 -7.01
N LEU A 47 3.39 10.03 -7.42
CA LEU A 47 2.30 9.07 -7.55
C LEU A 47 1.66 8.74 -6.19
N HIS A 48 2.47 8.57 -5.15
CA HIS A 48 1.97 8.36 -3.77
C HIS A 48 1.21 9.58 -3.25
N LEU A 49 1.67 10.80 -3.53
CA LEU A 49 0.91 12.02 -3.23
C LEU A 49 -0.43 12.04 -3.97
N GLY A 50 -0.45 11.61 -5.23
CA GLY A 50 -1.68 11.47 -6.01
C GLY A 50 -2.69 10.53 -5.31
N THR A 51 -2.22 9.39 -4.80
CA THR A 51 -3.08 8.43 -4.10
C THR A 51 -3.51 8.89 -2.70
N LEU A 52 -2.78 9.77 -2.06
CA LEU A 52 -3.16 10.33 -0.76
C LEU A 52 -4.44 11.17 -0.85
N ILE A 53 -4.61 11.93 -1.92
CA ILE A 53 -5.77 12.84 -2.10
C ILE A 53 -7.11 12.08 -1.98
N PRO A 54 -7.37 10.97 -2.69
CA PRO A 54 -8.61 10.23 -2.55
C PRO A 54 -8.84 9.66 -1.14
N VAL A 55 -7.80 9.29 -0.40
CA VAL A 55 -7.94 8.88 1.00
C VAL A 55 -8.46 10.02 1.84
N LEU A 56 -7.87 11.21 1.71
CA LEU A 56 -8.30 12.40 2.43
C LEU A 56 -9.76 12.77 2.10
N ILE A 57 -10.18 12.64 0.84
CA ILE A 57 -11.55 12.93 0.41
C ILE A 57 -12.54 11.90 0.96
N VAL A 58 -12.25 10.61 0.80
CA VAL A 58 -13.21 9.54 1.16
C VAL A 58 -13.35 9.40 2.68
N PHE A 59 -12.24 9.53 3.42
CA PHE A 59 -12.18 9.35 4.87
C PHE A 59 -12.11 10.66 5.65
N TRP A 60 -12.51 11.78 5.04
CA TRP A 60 -12.49 13.11 5.64
C TRP A 60 -13.14 13.15 7.03
N LYS A 61 -14.32 12.54 7.16
CA LYS A 61 -15.04 12.48 8.45
C LYS A 61 -14.30 11.65 9.49
N ASP A 62 -13.73 10.50 9.07
CA ASP A 62 -12.95 9.64 9.95
C ASP A 62 -11.66 10.37 10.41
N ILE A 63 -11.03 11.15 9.53
CA ILE A 63 -9.85 11.95 9.85
C ILE A 63 -10.19 13.05 10.87
N ILE A 64 -11.29 13.78 10.67
CA ILE A 64 -11.74 14.78 11.67
C ILE A 64 -12.02 14.10 13.01
N ASP A 65 -12.61 12.92 13.00
CA ASP A 65 -12.92 12.16 14.22
C ASP A 65 -11.66 11.73 15.00
N LEU A 66 -10.48 11.65 14.37
CA LEU A 66 -9.22 11.42 15.09
C LEU A 66 -8.88 12.54 16.06
N PHE A 67 -9.25 13.78 15.71
CA PHE A 67 -8.93 14.98 16.49
C PHE A 67 -10.02 15.37 17.50
N LYS A 68 -11.10 14.58 17.61
CA LYS A 68 -12.12 14.78 18.64
C LYS A 68 -11.69 14.17 19.96
N LYS A 69 -11.92 14.90 21.07
CA LYS A 69 -11.70 14.39 22.43
C LYS A 69 -12.55 13.12 22.67
N PRO A 70 -12.02 12.10 23.35
CA PRO A 70 -10.78 12.07 24.15
C PRO A 70 -9.51 11.62 23.35
N PHE A 71 -9.44 11.81 22.04
CA PHE A 71 -8.30 11.48 21.16
C PHE A 71 -7.90 9.98 21.10
N ASN A 72 -8.74 9.09 21.59
CA ASN A 72 -8.44 7.64 21.64
C ASN A 72 -8.13 7.06 20.26
N LYS A 73 -8.89 7.48 19.23
CA LYS A 73 -8.66 7.00 17.84
C LYS A 73 -7.30 7.44 17.30
N LEU A 74 -6.89 8.67 17.62
CA LEU A 74 -5.58 9.20 17.23
C LEU A 74 -4.46 8.43 17.94
N GLY A 75 -4.59 8.16 19.24
CA GLY A 75 -3.63 7.34 19.99
C GLY A 75 -3.50 5.93 19.40
N LEU A 76 -4.60 5.29 19.01
CA LEU A 76 -4.60 3.99 18.37
C LEU A 76 -3.93 4.03 16.99
N LEU A 77 -4.13 5.09 16.21
CA LEU A 77 -3.49 5.28 14.91
C LEU A 77 -1.97 5.45 15.05
N ILE A 78 -1.52 6.28 16.01
CA ILE A 78 -0.11 6.46 16.32
C ILE A 78 0.50 5.10 16.72
N LEU A 79 -0.14 4.38 17.63
CA LEU A 79 0.29 3.07 18.10
C LEU A 79 0.46 2.06 16.95
N ALA A 80 -0.46 2.07 15.99
CA ALA A 80 -0.41 1.21 14.81
C ALA A 80 0.66 1.65 13.78
N THR A 81 1.04 2.93 13.79
CA THR A 81 2.03 3.47 12.83
C THR A 81 3.47 3.24 13.29
N VAL A 82 3.71 3.27 14.60
CA VAL A 82 5.06 3.16 15.20
C VAL A 82 5.85 1.92 14.74
N PRO A 83 5.29 0.68 14.74
CA PRO A 83 6.06 -0.49 14.30
C PRO A 83 6.57 -0.35 12.85
N ALA A 84 5.72 0.10 11.94
CA ALA A 84 6.10 0.30 10.55
C ALA A 84 7.09 1.46 10.37
N GLY A 85 6.96 2.52 11.18
CA GLY A 85 7.92 3.62 11.20
C GLY A 85 9.33 3.16 11.63
N ILE A 86 9.41 2.35 12.68
CA ILE A 86 10.68 1.79 13.16
C ILE A 86 11.30 0.89 12.08
N VAL A 87 10.54 -0.07 11.55
CA VAL A 87 11.04 -0.99 10.53
C VAL A 87 11.41 -0.25 9.25
N GLY A 88 10.59 0.70 8.78
CA GLY A 88 10.89 1.48 7.59
C GLY A 88 12.18 2.29 7.72
N LEU A 89 12.35 3.01 8.83
CA LEU A 89 13.56 3.80 9.07
C LEU A 89 14.83 2.95 9.25
N THR A 90 14.72 1.76 9.82
CA THR A 90 15.87 0.87 10.00
C THR A 90 16.17 0.09 8.74
N ALA A 91 15.16 -0.45 8.05
CA ALA A 91 15.33 -1.24 6.84
C ALA A 91 15.92 -0.40 5.69
N THR A 92 15.42 0.81 5.47
CA THR A 92 15.94 1.71 4.41
C THR A 92 17.37 2.19 4.67
N LYS A 93 17.83 2.22 5.93
CA LYS A 93 19.21 2.57 6.26
C LYS A 93 20.19 1.41 6.13
N LEU A 94 19.72 0.18 6.36
CA LEU A 94 20.57 -1.01 6.41
C LEU A 94 20.59 -1.79 5.10
N ILE A 95 19.54 -1.72 4.33
CA ILE A 95 19.34 -2.54 3.12
C ILE A 95 18.65 -1.66 2.07
N ASP A 96 19.20 -1.62 0.87
CA ASP A 96 18.51 -1.10 -0.30
C ASP A 96 17.47 -2.13 -0.77
N LEU A 97 16.28 -2.05 -0.16
CA LEU A 97 15.20 -3.00 -0.42
C LEU A 97 14.72 -2.95 -1.86
N ASP A 98 14.64 -1.77 -2.46
CA ASP A 98 14.15 -1.60 -3.83
C ASP A 98 15.11 -2.22 -4.85
N SER A 99 16.41 -2.03 -4.64
CA SER A 99 17.45 -2.68 -5.45
C SER A 99 17.42 -4.21 -5.24
N LEU A 100 17.31 -4.68 -3.99
CA LEU A 100 17.27 -6.09 -3.67
C LEU A 100 16.05 -6.79 -4.33
N PHE A 101 14.85 -6.28 -4.14
CA PHE A 101 13.63 -6.84 -4.71
C PHE A 101 13.52 -6.55 -6.21
N GLY A 102 14.12 -5.45 -6.66
CA GLY A 102 14.25 -5.12 -8.06
C GLY A 102 15.21 -6.07 -8.80
N SER A 103 16.34 -6.44 -8.23
CA SER A 103 17.31 -7.35 -8.88
C SER A 103 16.94 -8.82 -8.78
N VAL A 104 16.15 -9.21 -7.76
CA VAL A 104 15.86 -10.60 -7.41
C VAL A 104 14.37 -10.89 -7.55
N SER A 105 13.95 -11.23 -8.77
CA SER A 105 12.53 -11.44 -9.14
C SER A 105 11.81 -12.48 -8.29
N TYR A 106 12.52 -13.52 -7.81
CA TYR A 106 11.89 -14.54 -6.96
C TYR A 106 11.45 -14.00 -5.60
N LEU A 107 12.14 -12.99 -5.03
CA LEU A 107 11.69 -12.35 -3.77
C LEU A 107 10.36 -11.64 -3.96
N LEU A 108 10.20 -10.95 -5.08
CA LEU A 108 8.95 -10.29 -5.44
C LEU A 108 7.83 -11.32 -5.63
N GLY A 109 8.13 -12.43 -6.34
CA GLY A 109 7.20 -13.53 -6.52
C GLY A 109 6.77 -14.16 -5.20
N LEU A 110 7.71 -14.38 -4.29
CA LEU A 110 7.42 -14.90 -2.94
C LEU A 110 6.52 -13.95 -2.15
N ALA A 111 6.78 -12.65 -2.20
CA ALA A 111 5.97 -11.65 -1.51
C ALA A 111 4.53 -11.59 -2.03
N PHE A 112 4.31 -11.72 -3.35
CA PHE A 112 2.98 -11.85 -3.92
C PHE A 112 2.26 -13.12 -3.44
N ILE A 113 2.96 -14.27 -3.43
CA ILE A 113 2.40 -15.54 -2.94
C ILE A 113 2.03 -15.44 -1.46
N LEU A 114 2.87 -14.84 -0.63
CA LEU A 114 2.58 -14.62 0.79
C LEU A 114 1.32 -13.76 0.97
N THR A 115 1.20 -12.65 0.25
CA THR A 115 -0.02 -11.82 0.27
C THR A 115 -1.24 -12.62 -0.18
N ALA A 116 -1.12 -13.46 -1.20
CA ALA A 116 -2.22 -14.31 -1.65
C ALA A 116 -2.70 -15.29 -0.57
N ILE A 117 -1.76 -15.89 0.16
CA ILE A 117 -2.05 -16.79 1.29
C ILE A 117 -2.75 -16.01 2.42
N GLU A 118 -2.25 -14.83 2.79
CA GLU A 118 -2.86 -13.96 3.80
C GLU A 118 -4.32 -13.64 3.45
N LEU A 119 -4.61 -13.31 2.20
CA LEU A 119 -5.97 -13.01 1.74
C LEU A 119 -6.89 -14.24 1.78
N LEU A 120 -6.41 -15.42 1.42
CA LEU A 120 -7.18 -16.66 1.54
C LEU A 120 -7.50 -16.98 3.01
N LEU A 121 -6.51 -16.81 3.89
CA LEU A 121 -6.68 -17.01 5.33
C LEU A 121 -7.65 -15.99 5.92
N LEU A 122 -7.51 -14.71 5.56
CA LEU A 122 -8.44 -13.65 5.94
C LEU A 122 -9.88 -13.97 5.53
N GLN A 123 -10.07 -14.42 4.28
CA GLN A 123 -11.39 -14.81 3.78
C GLN A 123 -11.99 -15.97 4.61
N ARG A 124 -11.19 -16.98 4.94
CA ARG A 124 -11.63 -18.10 5.79
C ARG A 124 -11.98 -17.63 7.20
N LEU A 125 -11.15 -16.78 7.81
CA LEU A 125 -11.41 -16.22 9.14
C LEU A 125 -12.73 -15.43 9.16
N GLN A 126 -12.92 -14.56 8.18
CA GLN A 126 -14.11 -13.71 8.10
C GLN A 126 -15.41 -14.46 7.76
N LYS A 127 -15.32 -15.64 7.16
CA LYS A 127 -16.50 -16.51 6.92
C LYS A 127 -16.84 -17.38 8.11
N ARG A 128 -15.85 -17.81 8.90
CA ARG A 128 -16.02 -18.72 10.03
C ARG A 128 -16.34 -18.02 11.35
N LYS A 129 -15.88 -16.79 11.55
CA LYS A 129 -16.01 -16.04 12.79
C LYS A 129 -16.86 -14.79 12.57
N ASN A 130 -17.77 -14.55 13.50
CA ASN A 130 -18.46 -13.27 13.56
C ASN A 130 -17.51 -12.24 14.18
N LEU A 131 -16.70 -11.59 13.32
CA LEU A 131 -15.73 -10.60 13.76
C LEU A 131 -16.47 -9.33 14.17
N SER A 132 -16.52 -9.04 15.45
CA SER A 132 -17.29 -7.91 16.02
C SER A 132 -16.49 -7.12 17.06
N THR A 133 -15.24 -7.48 17.30
CA THR A 133 -14.38 -6.74 18.26
C THR A 133 -14.25 -5.29 17.83
N PRO A 134 -14.45 -4.33 18.72
CA PRO A 134 -14.21 -2.92 18.43
C PRO A 134 -12.71 -2.64 18.21
N LEU A 135 -12.41 -1.52 17.54
CA LEU A 135 -11.05 -1.02 17.44
C LEU A 135 -10.49 -0.73 18.85
N GLY A 136 -9.32 -1.28 19.15
CA GLY A 136 -8.67 -1.13 20.44
C GLY A 136 -7.15 -1.34 20.35
N VAL A 137 -6.47 -1.34 21.48
CA VAL A 137 -5.00 -1.45 21.57
C VAL A 137 -4.49 -2.73 20.89
N LYS A 138 -5.12 -3.88 21.18
CA LYS A 138 -4.72 -5.17 20.58
C LYS A 138 -4.82 -5.17 19.05
N SER A 139 -5.93 -4.70 18.51
CA SER A 139 -6.13 -4.63 17.05
C SER A 139 -5.16 -3.65 16.40
N SER A 140 -4.94 -2.48 17.02
CA SER A 140 -4.00 -1.48 16.51
C SER A 140 -2.56 -1.99 16.49
N LEU A 141 -2.10 -2.65 17.55
CA LEU A 141 -0.76 -3.26 17.59
C LEU A 141 -0.60 -4.36 16.55
N LEU A 142 -1.56 -5.29 16.45
CA LEU A 142 -1.48 -6.36 15.46
C LEU A 142 -1.49 -5.81 14.02
N MET A 143 -2.37 -4.85 13.72
CA MET A 143 -2.38 -4.20 12.41
C MET A 143 -1.09 -3.42 12.16
N GLY A 144 -0.51 -2.80 13.19
CA GLY A 144 0.79 -2.14 13.11
C GLY A 144 1.94 -3.11 12.81
N VAL A 145 1.95 -4.30 13.42
CA VAL A 145 2.91 -5.37 13.09
C VAL A 145 2.72 -5.82 11.63
N GLY A 146 1.49 -6.04 11.19
CA GLY A 146 1.19 -6.33 9.78
C GLY A 146 1.70 -5.24 8.84
N GLN A 147 1.53 -3.98 9.21
CA GLN A 147 2.04 -2.86 8.42
C GLN A 147 3.58 -2.82 8.40
N ALA A 148 4.24 -3.18 9.49
CA ALA A 148 5.70 -3.27 9.57
C ALA A 148 6.26 -4.37 8.65
N LEU A 149 5.60 -5.52 8.59
CA LEU A 149 5.96 -6.58 7.64
C LEU A 149 5.78 -6.13 6.19
N ALA A 150 4.77 -5.32 5.92
CA ALA A 150 4.48 -4.82 4.58
C ALA A 150 5.38 -3.65 4.12
N VAL A 151 6.43 -3.32 4.86
CA VAL A 151 7.53 -2.45 4.38
C VAL A 151 8.33 -3.14 3.27
N PHE A 152 8.37 -4.47 3.27
CA PHE A 152 9.07 -5.23 2.21
C PHE A 152 8.31 -5.12 0.87
N PRO A 153 9.00 -4.73 -0.23
CA PRO A 153 8.39 -4.63 -1.56
C PRO A 153 7.73 -5.95 -1.98
N GLY A 154 6.58 -5.85 -2.65
CA GLY A 154 5.81 -7.03 -3.06
C GLY A 154 4.78 -7.52 -2.03
N LEU A 155 4.94 -7.24 -0.73
CA LEU A 155 3.88 -7.44 0.25
C LEU A 155 2.84 -6.32 0.14
N SER A 156 1.57 -6.71 0.19
CA SER A 156 0.49 -5.72 0.14
C SER A 156 0.23 -5.13 1.51
N ARG A 157 0.54 -3.84 1.70
CA ARG A 157 0.25 -3.13 2.95
C ARG A 157 -1.23 -3.24 3.33
N SER A 158 -2.13 -2.97 2.40
CA SER A 158 -3.58 -3.06 2.64
C SER A 158 -4.03 -4.51 2.92
N GLY A 159 -3.50 -5.50 2.20
CA GLY A 159 -3.80 -6.92 2.40
C GLY A 159 -3.32 -7.43 3.75
N THR A 160 -2.06 -7.20 4.07
CA THR A 160 -1.43 -7.66 5.32
C THR A 160 -2.05 -6.98 6.54
N THR A 161 -2.30 -5.66 6.52
CA THR A 161 -2.97 -4.98 7.64
C THR A 161 -4.39 -5.49 7.87
N LEU A 162 -5.15 -5.76 6.79
CA LEU A 162 -6.49 -6.38 6.89
C LEU A 162 -6.42 -7.79 7.46
N PHE A 163 -5.42 -8.60 7.08
CA PHE A 163 -5.22 -9.95 7.60
C PHE A 163 -4.95 -9.92 9.12
N PHE A 164 -4.00 -9.10 9.57
CA PHE A 164 -3.69 -8.95 10.99
C PHE A 164 -4.86 -8.34 11.78
N GLY A 165 -5.62 -7.43 11.18
CA GLY A 165 -6.89 -6.96 11.72
C GLY A 165 -7.89 -8.11 11.92
N GLY A 166 -8.05 -8.98 10.92
CA GLY A 166 -8.88 -10.18 11.01
C GLY A 166 -8.45 -11.13 12.13
N LEU A 167 -7.14 -11.33 12.33
CA LEU A 167 -6.58 -12.12 13.46
C LEU A 167 -6.92 -11.50 14.81
N SER A 168 -7.00 -10.18 14.91
CA SER A 168 -7.39 -9.50 16.16
C SER A 168 -8.88 -9.65 16.50
N GLY A 169 -9.70 -10.10 15.54
CA GLY A 169 -11.15 -10.21 15.69
C GLY A 169 -11.91 -8.92 15.37
N ILE A 170 -11.26 -7.86 14.88
CA ILE A 170 -11.92 -6.58 14.53
C ILE A 170 -12.97 -6.79 13.44
N SER A 171 -14.08 -6.05 13.51
CA SER A 171 -15.11 -6.10 12.46
C SER A 171 -14.53 -5.69 11.09
N ARG A 172 -15.05 -6.29 10.02
CA ARG A 172 -14.58 -6.04 8.64
C ARG A 172 -14.55 -4.55 8.29
N GLU A 173 -15.61 -3.85 8.64
CA GLU A 173 -15.77 -2.44 8.32
C GLU A 173 -14.77 -1.56 9.10
N ASN A 174 -14.64 -1.79 10.42
CA ASN A 174 -13.69 -1.05 11.24
C ASN A 174 -12.25 -1.35 10.85
N GLY A 175 -11.91 -2.62 10.58
CA GLY A 175 -10.60 -3.02 10.10
C GLY A 175 -10.24 -2.34 8.77
N ALA A 176 -11.19 -2.30 7.82
CA ALA A 176 -10.98 -1.63 6.55
C ALA A 176 -10.76 -0.12 6.70
N ARG A 177 -11.67 0.56 7.41
CA ARG A 177 -11.54 2.01 7.67
C ARG A 177 -10.21 2.33 8.34
N PHE A 178 -9.83 1.55 9.35
CA PHE A 178 -8.58 1.76 10.06
C PHE A 178 -7.35 1.48 9.18
N THR A 179 -7.38 0.44 8.34
CA THR A 179 -6.32 0.16 7.35
C THR A 179 -6.09 1.36 6.41
N PHE A 180 -7.17 1.98 5.92
CA PHE A 180 -7.04 3.17 5.06
C PHE A 180 -6.57 4.40 5.85
N LEU A 181 -7.00 4.59 7.09
CA LEU A 181 -6.49 5.67 7.94
C LEU A 181 -4.99 5.49 8.25
N MET A 182 -4.53 4.25 8.50
CA MET A 182 -3.12 3.93 8.69
C MET A 182 -2.26 4.27 7.47
N SER A 183 -2.83 4.30 6.26
CA SER A 183 -2.09 4.68 5.06
C SER A 183 -1.66 6.16 5.06
N VAL A 184 -2.43 7.04 5.69
CA VAL A 184 -2.16 8.49 5.68
C VAL A 184 -0.79 8.80 6.29
N PRO A 185 -0.48 8.46 7.56
CA PRO A 185 0.81 8.76 8.14
C PRO A 185 1.97 8.05 7.43
N ILE A 186 1.76 6.84 6.91
CA ILE A 186 2.81 6.09 6.19
C ILE A 186 3.13 6.71 4.83
N ILE A 187 2.11 7.04 4.03
CA ILE A 187 2.32 7.72 2.75
C ILE A 187 2.98 9.08 2.97
N LEU A 188 2.53 9.86 3.96
CA LEU A 188 3.16 11.13 4.30
C LEU A 188 4.62 10.96 4.73
N SER A 189 4.92 9.92 5.52
CA SER A 189 6.30 9.63 5.93
C SER A 189 7.19 9.22 4.75
N ALA A 190 6.69 8.37 3.85
CA ALA A 190 7.40 7.96 2.64
C ALA A 190 7.68 9.18 1.75
N VAL A 191 6.65 9.97 1.46
CA VAL A 191 6.76 11.21 0.68
C VAL A 191 7.78 12.17 1.28
N PHE A 192 7.79 12.32 2.61
CA PHE A 192 8.75 13.19 3.29
C PHE A 192 10.18 12.66 3.16
N LEU A 193 10.41 11.38 3.46
CA LEU A 193 11.74 10.76 3.42
C LEU A 193 12.31 10.73 2.00
N GLU A 194 11.53 10.23 1.05
CA GLU A 194 11.91 10.16 -0.35
C GLU A 194 12.03 11.56 -0.97
N GLY A 195 11.18 12.51 -0.56
CA GLY A 195 11.28 13.90 -0.96
C GLY A 195 12.59 14.57 -0.51
N VAL A 196 13.03 14.31 0.72
CA VAL A 196 14.33 14.75 1.21
C VAL A 196 15.48 14.13 0.40
N GLU A 197 15.36 12.85 0.05
CA GLU A 197 16.35 12.15 -0.79
C GLU A 197 16.40 12.73 -2.21
N CYS A 198 15.26 13.02 -2.82
CA CYS A 198 15.17 13.70 -4.12
C CYS A 198 15.92 15.04 -4.11
N ILE A 199 15.76 15.83 -3.05
CA ILE A 199 16.46 17.13 -2.93
C ILE A 199 17.96 16.90 -2.83
N LYS A 200 18.42 15.94 -2.02
CA LYS A 200 19.84 15.62 -1.88
C LYS A 200 20.48 15.15 -3.19
N LEU A 201 19.75 14.39 -3.98
CA LEU A 201 20.21 13.86 -5.28
C LEU A 201 20.10 14.91 -6.42
N GLY A 202 19.61 16.13 -6.14
CA GLY A 202 19.39 17.15 -7.14
C GLY A 202 18.33 16.79 -8.19
N GLN A 203 17.48 15.82 -7.90
CA GLN A 203 16.36 15.44 -8.74
C GLN A 203 15.25 16.48 -8.59
N THR A 204 15.26 17.48 -9.46
CA THR A 204 14.27 18.55 -9.45
C THR A 204 13.17 18.30 -10.50
N ALA A 205 12.04 18.99 -10.31
CA ALA A 205 10.84 18.89 -11.14
C ALA A 205 11.04 19.11 -12.65
N ASN A 206 12.17 19.67 -13.07
CA ASN A 206 12.40 20.13 -14.44
C ASN A 206 12.45 19.02 -15.50
N THR A 207 12.69 17.77 -15.11
CA THR A 207 12.94 16.71 -16.09
C THR A 207 11.64 16.00 -16.55
N TYR A 208 10.53 16.06 -15.77
CA TYR A 208 9.35 15.24 -16.04
C TYR A 208 8.01 15.92 -15.75
N THR A 209 7.93 17.25 -15.72
CA THR A 209 6.80 17.99 -15.15
C THR A 209 5.45 17.61 -15.77
N VAL A 210 5.32 17.55 -17.09
CA VAL A 210 4.03 17.23 -17.75
C VAL A 210 3.66 15.76 -17.56
N ALA A 211 4.59 14.84 -17.79
CA ALA A 211 4.34 13.40 -17.62
C ALA A 211 3.97 13.07 -16.17
N THR A 212 4.69 13.66 -15.21
CA THR A 212 4.41 13.48 -13.78
C THR A 212 3.02 13.97 -13.41
N LEU A 213 2.61 15.14 -13.94
CA LEU A 213 1.26 15.68 -13.70
C LEU A 213 0.17 14.69 -14.17
N PHE A 214 0.32 14.14 -15.38
CA PHE A 214 -0.63 13.12 -15.88
C PHE A 214 -0.62 11.85 -15.02
N GLY A 215 0.55 11.39 -14.57
CA GLY A 215 0.68 10.27 -13.64
C GLY A 215 -0.06 10.51 -12.33
N VAL A 216 0.14 11.68 -11.71
CA VAL A 216 -0.52 12.09 -10.46
C VAL A 216 -2.04 12.15 -10.61
N ILE A 217 -2.52 12.82 -11.66
CA ILE A 217 -3.98 12.91 -11.92
C ILE A 217 -4.56 11.51 -12.10
N THR A 218 -3.88 10.65 -12.86
CA THR A 218 -4.34 9.29 -13.10
C THR A 218 -4.34 8.46 -11.81
N SER A 219 -3.28 8.54 -10.99
CA SER A 219 -3.21 7.83 -9.71
C SER A 219 -4.28 8.31 -8.73
N MET A 220 -4.60 9.60 -8.73
CA MET A 220 -5.68 10.18 -7.93
C MET A 220 -7.05 9.63 -8.34
N VAL A 221 -7.37 9.65 -9.64
CA VAL A 221 -8.67 9.20 -10.15
C VAL A 221 -8.85 7.70 -9.94
N THR A 222 -7.85 6.90 -10.33
CA THR A 222 -7.91 5.44 -10.19
C THR A 222 -7.87 5.01 -8.72
N GLY A 223 -7.14 5.73 -7.86
CA GLY A 223 -7.15 5.53 -6.42
C GLY A 223 -8.53 5.76 -5.79
N TYR A 224 -9.23 6.80 -6.22
CA TYR A 224 -10.59 7.05 -5.76
C TYR A 224 -11.55 5.90 -6.11
N VAL A 225 -11.48 5.41 -7.35
CA VAL A 225 -12.26 4.25 -7.81
C VAL A 225 -11.88 3.00 -7.03
N ALA A 226 -10.59 2.77 -6.82
CA ALA A 226 -10.06 1.61 -6.09
C ALA A 226 -10.55 1.58 -4.64
N ILE A 227 -10.52 2.69 -3.91
CA ILE A 227 -11.02 2.77 -2.53
C ILE A 227 -12.50 2.37 -2.48
N LYS A 228 -13.33 2.95 -3.34
CA LYS A 228 -14.77 2.62 -3.38
C LYS A 228 -15.03 1.16 -3.73
N GLY A 229 -14.30 0.63 -4.71
CA GLY A 229 -14.39 -0.77 -5.09
C GLY A 229 -13.96 -1.70 -3.94
N MET A 230 -12.85 -1.38 -3.28
CA MET A 230 -12.33 -2.19 -2.17
C MET A 230 -13.28 -2.23 -0.97
N LEU A 231 -13.91 -1.12 -0.61
CA LEU A 231 -14.91 -1.09 0.45
C LEU A 231 -16.08 -2.05 0.15
N SER A 232 -16.48 -2.17 -1.12
CA SER A 232 -17.52 -3.14 -1.55
C SER A 232 -17.03 -4.59 -1.42
N VAL A 233 -15.78 -4.87 -1.81
CA VAL A 233 -15.15 -6.21 -1.70
C VAL A 233 -15.08 -6.64 -0.24
N ILE A 234 -14.66 -5.75 0.65
CA ILE A 234 -14.52 -6.03 2.09
C ILE A 234 -15.87 -6.40 2.71
N LYS A 235 -16.94 -5.68 2.36
CA LYS A 235 -18.30 -6.01 2.82
C LYS A 235 -18.70 -7.44 2.47
N LYS A 236 -18.34 -7.91 1.28
CA LYS A 236 -18.63 -9.26 0.79
C LYS A 236 -17.66 -10.33 1.28
N ALA A 237 -16.53 -9.94 1.91
CA ALA A 237 -15.41 -10.81 2.28
C ALA A 237 -14.97 -11.76 1.15
N ASN A 238 -14.88 -11.25 -0.07
CA ASN A 238 -14.52 -12.03 -1.25
C ASN A 238 -13.17 -11.59 -1.80
N TYR A 239 -12.10 -12.16 -1.25
CA TYR A 239 -10.72 -11.86 -1.67
C TYR A 239 -10.17 -12.91 -2.64
N LYS A 240 -10.96 -13.92 -3.03
CA LYS A 240 -10.51 -15.06 -3.84
C LYS A 240 -9.85 -14.62 -5.14
N TRP A 241 -10.43 -13.66 -5.84
CA TRP A 241 -9.92 -13.21 -7.13
C TRP A 241 -8.57 -12.49 -7.02
N PHE A 242 -8.38 -11.69 -5.96
CA PHE A 242 -7.09 -11.07 -5.68
C PHE A 242 -6.03 -12.13 -5.32
N SER A 243 -6.40 -13.13 -4.53
CA SER A 243 -5.48 -14.22 -4.18
C SER A 243 -5.06 -15.03 -5.40
N LEU A 244 -6.01 -15.39 -6.27
CA LEU A 244 -5.69 -16.12 -7.52
C LEU A 244 -4.82 -15.30 -8.46
N TYR A 245 -5.11 -14.01 -8.60
CA TYR A 245 -4.30 -13.08 -9.38
C TYR A 245 -2.87 -13.00 -8.84
N LEU A 246 -2.70 -12.81 -7.54
CA LEU A 246 -1.38 -12.73 -6.91
C LEU A 246 -0.61 -14.05 -6.96
N LEU A 247 -1.29 -15.20 -6.86
CA LEU A 247 -0.64 -16.50 -7.05
C LEU A 247 -0.11 -16.62 -8.47
N ALA A 248 -0.91 -16.29 -9.49
CA ALA A 248 -0.48 -16.32 -10.87
C ALA A 248 0.70 -15.36 -11.12
N LEU A 249 0.60 -14.12 -10.65
CA LEU A 249 1.64 -13.11 -10.80
C LEU A 249 2.92 -13.52 -10.04
N GLY A 250 2.77 -14.08 -8.85
CA GLY A 250 3.89 -14.58 -8.05
C GLY A 250 4.64 -15.72 -8.73
N VAL A 251 3.91 -16.68 -9.33
CA VAL A 251 4.52 -17.78 -10.10
C VAL A 251 5.22 -17.24 -11.35
N ILE A 252 4.60 -16.33 -12.09
CA ILE A 252 5.21 -15.70 -13.28
C ILE A 252 6.50 -14.97 -12.89
N SER A 253 6.48 -14.17 -11.82
CA SER A 253 7.67 -13.46 -11.33
C SER A 253 8.76 -14.41 -10.83
N PHE A 254 8.37 -15.56 -10.27
CA PHE A 254 9.32 -16.57 -9.76
C PHE A 254 10.03 -17.32 -10.89
N ILE A 255 9.29 -17.68 -11.96
CA ILE A 255 9.81 -18.49 -13.08
C ILE A 255 10.44 -17.60 -14.16
N GLY A 256 9.84 -16.46 -14.41
CA GLY A 256 10.17 -15.63 -15.57
C GLY A 256 11.45 -14.80 -15.43
N GLY A 257 12.09 -14.75 -14.28
CA GLY A 257 13.28 -13.90 -14.07
C GLY A 257 13.03 -12.42 -14.39
N VAL A 258 11.76 -11.99 -14.34
CA VAL A 258 11.29 -10.65 -14.74
C VAL A 258 11.50 -9.65 -13.61
#